data_b9bb11227f08f75e10518667efc4068c
#
_entry.id   b9bb11227f08f75e10518667efc4068c
#
_cell.length_a   1.000
_cell.length_b   1.000
_cell.length_c   1.000
_cell.angle_alpha   90.00
_cell.angle_beta   90.00
_cell.angle_gamma   90.00
#
_symmetry.space_group_name_H-M   'P 1'
#
loop_
_entity.id
_entity.type
_entity.pdbx_description
1 polymer ?
#
loop_
_entity_poly.entity_id
_entity_poly.type
_entity_poly.pdbx_seq_one_letter_code
_entity_poly.pdbx_strand_id
1 'polypeptide(L)'
;MDKLKKDFASKLLKVKAIKLQPNDPFTWASGWKSPFYCDNRKTLSFPELRNYVKLELVHAILEQFPEADAVAGVATGAIAQGALVADELNLPFVYVRSKPKDHGMQNLIEGELDPKAKVVVVEDLISTGGSSLKAVEALRKNGNEIVGMVASYTYGFPVAEKAFADANVKLVTLTDYEHVVEEALETGYIKQEDVELLHEWRKDPANWKK
;
A
#
# COMPACT_ATOMS: atom_id res chain seq x y z
N MET A 1 -1.16 -16.37 8.63
CA MET A 1 -1.25 -15.25 7.68
C MET A 1 -2.68 -14.79 7.46
N ASP A 2 -3.64 -15.66 7.14
CA ASP A 2 -5.04 -15.27 6.87
C ASP A 2 -5.75 -14.57 8.04
N LYS A 3 -5.52 -15.05 9.28
CA LYS A 3 -6.09 -14.40 10.48
C LYS A 3 -5.62 -12.96 10.66
N LEU A 4 -4.35 -12.66 10.39
CA LEU A 4 -3.79 -11.32 10.45
C LEU A 4 -4.42 -10.41 9.40
N LYS A 5 -4.56 -10.90 8.17
CA LYS A 5 -5.18 -10.17 7.06
C LYS A 5 -6.63 -9.81 7.34
N LYS A 6 -7.42 -10.75 7.90
CA LYS A 6 -8.81 -10.50 8.31
C LYS A 6 -8.90 -9.53 9.48
N ASP A 7 -8.05 -9.65 10.51
CA ASP A 7 -8.04 -8.73 11.66
C ASP A 7 -7.73 -7.30 11.21
N PHE A 8 -6.78 -7.11 10.31
CA PHE A 8 -6.48 -5.79 9.78
C PHE A 8 -7.61 -5.27 8.88
N ALA A 9 -8.21 -6.10 8.04
CA ALA A 9 -9.39 -5.75 7.24
C ALA A 9 -10.54 -5.25 8.12
N SER A 10 -10.85 -5.95 9.22
CA SER A 10 -11.85 -5.56 10.22
C SER A 10 -11.57 -4.17 10.78
N LYS A 11 -10.33 -3.91 11.18
CA LYS A 11 -9.91 -2.59 11.70
C LYS A 11 -10.08 -1.47 10.68
N LEU A 12 -9.75 -1.71 9.40
CA LEU A 12 -9.90 -0.73 8.32
C LEU A 12 -11.37 -0.40 8.04
N LEU A 13 -12.25 -1.40 8.06
CA LEU A 13 -13.70 -1.22 7.92
C LEU A 13 -14.27 -0.42 9.11
N LYS A 14 -13.89 -0.78 10.35
CA LYS A 14 -14.35 -0.13 11.58
C LYS A 14 -14.06 1.38 11.61
N VAL A 15 -12.85 1.79 11.20
CA VAL A 15 -12.48 3.22 11.15
C VAL A 15 -12.88 3.90 9.85
N LYS A 16 -13.56 3.18 8.95
CA LYS A 16 -13.98 3.67 7.63
C LYS A 16 -12.80 4.16 6.78
N ALA A 17 -11.63 3.58 6.97
CA ALA A 17 -10.50 3.71 6.05
C ALA A 17 -10.81 3.00 4.74
N ILE A 18 -11.51 1.88 4.82
CA ILE A 18 -12.16 1.22 3.68
C ILE A 18 -13.68 1.38 3.79
N LYS A 19 -14.33 1.67 2.67
CA LYS A 19 -15.77 1.75 2.52
C LYS A 19 -16.22 0.96 1.29
N LEU A 20 -17.29 0.21 1.44
CA LEU A 20 -17.92 -0.56 0.38
C LEU A 20 -19.33 0.02 0.12
N GLN A 21 -19.59 0.46 -1.11
CA GLN A 21 -20.87 1.05 -1.55
C GLN A 21 -21.23 0.51 -2.95
N PRO A 22 -21.60 -0.77 -3.05
CA PRO A 22 -21.88 -1.41 -4.35
C PRO A 22 -23.04 -0.77 -5.10
N ASN A 23 -24.07 -0.30 -4.37
CA ASN A 23 -25.29 0.27 -4.95
C ASN A 23 -25.20 1.79 -5.21
N ASP A 24 -24.29 2.49 -4.51
CA ASP A 24 -24.02 3.94 -4.69
C ASP A 24 -22.50 4.18 -4.82
N PRO A 25 -21.93 3.83 -5.98
CA PRO A 25 -20.48 3.80 -6.14
C PRO A 25 -19.83 5.19 -6.09
N PHE A 26 -18.63 5.23 -5.53
CA PHE A 26 -17.74 6.40 -5.55
C PHE A 26 -17.30 6.72 -6.99
N THR A 27 -16.95 7.98 -7.22
CA THR A 27 -16.22 8.38 -8.43
C THR A 27 -14.79 8.73 -8.04
N TRP A 28 -13.83 7.98 -8.57
CA TRP A 28 -12.42 8.25 -8.36
C TRP A 28 -11.95 9.48 -9.14
N ALA A 29 -10.79 10.03 -8.78
CA ALA A 29 -10.17 11.15 -9.49
C ALA A 29 -9.89 10.85 -10.98
N SER A 30 -9.74 9.57 -11.34
CA SER A 30 -9.65 9.09 -12.72
C SER A 30 -10.95 9.18 -13.51
N GLY A 31 -12.08 9.47 -12.84
CA GLY A 31 -13.42 9.40 -13.39
C GLY A 31 -14.08 8.02 -13.33
N TRP A 32 -13.35 7.00 -12.87
CA TRP A 32 -13.89 5.63 -12.77
C TRP A 32 -14.91 5.52 -11.65
N LYS A 33 -15.95 4.75 -11.90
CA LYS A 33 -16.91 4.35 -10.86
C LYS A 33 -16.29 3.19 -10.06
N SER A 34 -16.41 3.25 -8.74
CA SER A 34 -15.91 2.21 -7.86
C SER A 34 -16.84 1.96 -6.69
N PRO A 35 -17.24 0.72 -6.41
CA PRO A 35 -17.98 0.35 -5.21
C PRO A 35 -17.09 0.32 -3.98
N PHE A 36 -15.77 0.55 -4.15
CA PHE A 36 -14.73 0.41 -3.16
C PHE A 36 -13.95 1.73 -3.03
N TYR A 37 -13.77 2.20 -1.81
CA TYR A 37 -12.92 3.35 -1.48
C TYR A 37 -11.96 2.99 -0.38
N CYS A 38 -10.69 3.30 -0.56
CA CYS A 38 -9.64 3.05 0.43
C CYS A 38 -8.82 4.32 0.66
N ASP A 39 -8.69 4.71 1.93
CA ASP A 39 -7.81 5.79 2.40
C ASP A 39 -7.11 5.35 3.69
N ASN A 40 -6.00 4.65 3.54
CA ASN A 40 -5.21 4.13 4.67
C ASN A 40 -4.60 5.22 5.54
N ARG A 41 -4.47 6.46 5.04
CA ARG A 41 -3.98 7.60 5.83
C ARG A 41 -4.85 7.89 7.04
N LYS A 42 -6.12 7.48 7.03
CA LYS A 42 -7.01 7.57 8.19
C LYS A 42 -6.51 6.79 9.39
N THR A 43 -5.76 5.70 9.18
CA THR A 43 -5.17 4.91 10.27
C THR A 43 -4.27 5.74 11.17
N LEU A 44 -3.64 6.79 10.62
CA LEU A 44 -2.75 7.70 11.34
C LEU A 44 -3.45 8.47 12.46
N SER A 45 -4.76 8.72 12.32
CA SER A 45 -5.56 9.46 13.29
C SER A 45 -5.98 8.64 14.51
N PHE A 46 -5.79 7.32 14.48
CA PHE A 46 -6.15 6.39 15.55
C PHE A 46 -4.87 5.81 16.16
N PRO A 47 -4.41 6.27 17.33
CA PRO A 47 -3.10 5.90 17.89
C PRO A 47 -2.86 4.39 18.00
N GLU A 48 -3.87 3.64 18.47
CA GLU A 48 -3.77 2.18 18.58
C GLU A 48 -3.62 1.50 17.21
N LEU A 49 -4.44 1.92 16.23
CA LEU A 49 -4.39 1.37 14.88
C LEU A 49 -3.10 1.78 14.14
N ARG A 50 -2.67 3.03 14.30
CA ARG A 50 -1.40 3.52 13.76
C ARG A 50 -0.23 2.69 14.27
N ASN A 51 -0.22 2.41 15.58
CA ASN A 51 0.82 1.59 16.19
C ASN A 51 0.73 0.12 15.73
N TYR A 52 -0.47 -0.42 15.61
CA TYR A 52 -0.70 -1.75 15.04
C TYR A 52 -0.10 -1.86 13.62
N VAL A 53 -0.46 -0.94 12.71
CA VAL A 53 0.05 -0.93 11.33
C VAL A 53 1.58 -0.83 11.31
N LYS A 54 2.15 0.07 12.13
CA LYS A 54 3.61 0.20 12.27
C LYS A 54 4.24 -1.14 12.63
N LEU A 55 3.77 -1.79 13.69
CA LEU A 55 4.36 -3.04 14.19
C LEU A 55 4.20 -4.20 13.20
N GLU A 56 3.06 -4.31 12.52
CA GLU A 56 2.87 -5.37 11.53
C GLU A 56 3.73 -5.18 10.28
N LEU A 57 3.97 -3.93 9.85
CA LEU A 57 4.94 -3.65 8.78
C LEU A 57 6.37 -3.96 9.22
N VAL A 58 6.74 -3.64 10.46
CA VAL A 58 8.03 -3.99 11.05
C VAL A 58 8.23 -5.50 11.10
N HIS A 59 7.24 -6.26 11.60
CA HIS A 59 7.28 -7.72 11.62
C HIS A 59 7.46 -8.30 10.20
N ALA A 60 6.72 -7.78 9.23
CA ALA A 60 6.85 -8.21 7.84
C ALA A 60 8.24 -7.94 7.27
N ILE A 61 8.86 -6.80 7.61
CA ILE A 61 10.23 -6.48 7.18
C ILE A 61 11.23 -7.42 7.83
N LEU A 62 11.17 -7.61 9.15
CA LEU A 62 12.10 -8.48 9.86
C LEU A 62 12.03 -9.94 9.41
N GLU A 63 10.83 -10.41 9.04
CA GLU A 63 10.61 -11.78 8.57
C GLU A 63 11.03 -11.98 7.10
N GLN A 64 10.72 -11.01 6.24
CA GLN A 64 10.81 -11.19 4.79
C GLN A 64 12.01 -10.49 4.14
N PHE A 65 12.58 -9.48 4.81
CA PHE A 65 13.65 -8.61 4.33
C PHE A 65 14.64 -8.25 5.45
N PRO A 66 15.16 -9.25 6.21
CA PRO A 66 16.01 -8.99 7.38
C PRO A 66 17.33 -8.29 7.04
N GLU A 67 17.72 -8.28 5.75
CA GLU A 67 18.92 -7.62 5.25
C GLU A 67 18.73 -6.13 4.95
N ALA A 68 17.52 -5.58 5.13
CA ALA A 68 17.26 -4.16 4.90
C ALA A 68 18.03 -3.31 5.90
N ASP A 69 18.74 -2.30 5.40
CA ASP A 69 19.52 -1.35 6.19
C ASP A 69 19.05 0.12 6.02
N ALA A 70 18.00 0.33 5.22
CA ALA A 70 17.32 1.61 5.09
C ALA A 70 15.85 1.42 4.69
N VAL A 71 15.01 2.39 5.04
CA VAL A 71 13.57 2.43 4.70
C VAL A 71 13.28 3.58 3.77
N ALA A 72 12.51 3.33 2.70
CA ALA A 72 12.02 4.37 1.81
C ALA A 72 10.49 4.38 1.75
N GLY A 73 9.86 5.50 2.13
CA GLY A 73 8.41 5.68 1.99
C GLY A 73 8.01 6.21 0.62
N VAL A 74 6.94 5.70 0.03
CA VAL A 74 6.37 6.25 -1.21
C VAL A 74 5.48 7.45 -0.89
N ALA A 75 5.83 8.61 -1.43
CA ALA A 75 5.04 9.82 -1.21
C ALA A 75 3.70 9.76 -1.97
N THR A 76 2.63 10.21 -1.35
CA THR A 76 2.51 10.90 -0.09
C THR A 76 2.02 9.98 1.02
N GLY A 77 1.26 8.93 0.68
CA GLY A 77 0.52 8.10 1.62
C GLY A 77 1.39 7.37 2.63
N ALA A 78 2.56 6.92 2.20
CA ALA A 78 3.44 6.11 3.04
C ALA A 78 4.56 6.89 3.74
N ILE A 79 4.62 8.23 3.62
CA ILE A 79 5.67 9.01 4.30
C ILE A 79 5.61 8.82 5.81
N ALA A 80 4.44 9.07 6.40
CA ALA A 80 4.27 9.00 7.85
C ALA A 80 4.49 7.57 8.37
N GLN A 81 3.89 6.59 7.72
CA GLN A 81 4.00 5.18 8.13
C GLN A 81 5.43 4.67 7.94
N GLY A 82 6.09 5.01 6.83
CA GLY A 82 7.49 4.67 6.58
C GLY A 82 8.43 5.26 7.63
N ALA A 83 8.22 6.53 8.02
CA ALA A 83 9.01 7.15 9.08
C ALA A 83 8.84 6.45 10.43
N LEU A 84 7.59 6.06 10.79
CA LEU A 84 7.32 5.33 12.02
C LEU A 84 7.95 3.92 12.01
N VAL A 85 7.95 3.25 10.86
CA VAL A 85 8.60 1.94 10.67
C VAL A 85 10.12 2.07 10.80
N ALA A 86 10.71 3.08 10.16
CA ALA A 86 12.15 3.33 10.25
C ALA A 86 12.59 3.66 11.68
N ASP A 87 11.80 4.46 12.40
CA ASP A 87 12.04 4.77 13.83
C ASP A 87 12.05 3.49 14.69
N GLU A 88 11.06 2.62 14.52
CA GLU A 88 10.98 1.36 15.27
C GLU A 88 12.12 0.39 14.95
N LEU A 89 12.57 0.35 13.68
CA LEU A 89 13.70 -0.45 13.24
C LEU A 89 15.06 0.20 13.53
N ASN A 90 15.09 1.46 13.96
CA ASN A 90 16.31 2.28 14.12
C ASN A 90 17.14 2.32 12.82
N LEU A 91 16.47 2.49 11.67
CA LEU A 91 17.09 2.55 10.35
C LEU A 91 16.95 3.96 9.72
N PRO A 92 17.89 4.36 8.84
CA PRO A 92 17.75 5.57 8.03
C PRO A 92 16.43 5.58 7.25
N PHE A 93 15.84 6.79 7.11
CA PHE A 93 14.60 6.99 6.39
C PHE A 93 14.74 8.04 5.30
N VAL A 94 14.22 7.72 4.12
CA VAL A 94 13.99 8.65 3.01
C VAL A 94 12.57 8.48 2.49
N TYR A 95 12.07 9.45 1.72
CA TYR A 95 10.84 9.23 0.95
C TYR A 95 11.02 9.61 -0.51
N VAL A 96 10.26 8.95 -1.38
CA VAL A 96 10.35 9.13 -2.83
C VAL A 96 9.11 9.83 -3.34
N ARG A 97 9.29 10.98 -3.99
CA ARG A 97 8.22 11.80 -4.56
C ARG A 97 7.72 11.24 -5.88
N SER A 98 6.45 11.49 -6.18
CA SER A 98 5.84 11.11 -7.45
C SER A 98 6.29 11.99 -8.63
N LYS A 99 6.78 13.23 -8.35
CA LYS A 99 7.27 14.20 -9.33
C LYS A 99 8.52 14.90 -8.82
N PRO A 100 9.46 15.27 -9.72
CA PRO A 100 10.62 16.09 -9.37
C PRO A 100 10.19 17.46 -8.79
N LYS A 101 11.13 18.14 -8.13
CA LYS A 101 10.96 19.57 -7.75
C LYS A 101 11.00 20.45 -8.99
N ASP A 102 10.18 21.49 -8.99
CA ASP A 102 10.17 22.50 -10.06
C ASP A 102 11.45 23.34 -10.08
N HIS A 103 12.17 23.39 -8.94
CA HIS A 103 13.39 24.16 -8.75
C HIS A 103 14.43 23.37 -7.94
N GLY A 104 15.72 23.53 -8.26
CA GLY A 104 16.85 22.88 -7.60
C GLY A 104 17.26 21.56 -8.26
N MET A 105 17.95 20.69 -7.51
CA MET A 105 18.30 19.35 -8.01
C MET A 105 17.02 18.57 -8.27
N GLN A 106 16.84 18.04 -9.49
CA GLN A 106 15.67 17.26 -9.92
C GLN A 106 15.69 15.84 -9.29
N ASN A 107 15.86 15.77 -7.97
CA ASN A 107 15.89 14.52 -7.25
C ASN A 107 14.46 14.16 -6.78
N LEU A 108 14.10 12.89 -6.95
CA LEU A 108 12.84 12.33 -6.44
C LEU A 108 12.97 11.89 -4.98
N ILE A 109 14.20 11.60 -4.51
CA ILE A 109 14.48 11.10 -3.17
C ILE A 109 14.70 12.30 -2.25
N GLU A 110 13.97 12.35 -1.16
CA GLU A 110 14.09 13.36 -0.10
C GLU A 110 14.70 12.72 1.15
N GLY A 111 15.76 13.33 1.62
CA GLY A 111 16.66 12.82 2.65
C GLY A 111 18.00 12.44 2.06
N GLU A 112 18.89 11.92 2.90
CA GLU A 112 20.20 11.43 2.51
C GLU A 112 20.22 9.89 2.59
N LEU A 113 20.63 9.23 1.52
CA LEU A 113 20.65 7.78 1.41
C LEU A 113 21.98 7.33 0.80
N ASP A 114 22.68 6.42 1.50
CA ASP A 114 23.87 5.78 0.96
C ASP A 114 23.48 4.99 -0.31
N PRO A 115 24.12 5.25 -1.47
CA PRO A 115 23.83 4.50 -2.70
C PRO A 115 24.05 2.98 -2.60
N LYS A 116 24.81 2.52 -1.60
CA LYS A 116 25.03 1.09 -1.34
C LYS A 116 24.00 0.47 -0.41
N ALA A 117 23.11 1.27 0.17
CA ALA A 117 22.10 0.77 1.10
C ALA A 117 21.14 -0.21 0.43
N LYS A 118 20.80 -1.25 1.18
CA LYS A 118 19.74 -2.21 0.87
C LYS A 118 18.42 -1.68 1.39
N VAL A 119 17.54 -1.28 0.48
CA VAL A 119 16.34 -0.52 0.82
C VAL A 119 15.12 -1.40 0.78
N VAL A 120 14.33 -1.40 1.87
CA VAL A 120 12.95 -1.86 1.86
C VAL A 120 12.02 -0.66 1.61
N VAL A 121 11.07 -0.82 0.69
CA VAL A 121 10.11 0.23 0.36
C VAL A 121 8.82 0.02 1.15
N VAL A 122 8.29 1.11 1.71
CA VAL A 122 6.99 1.12 2.42
C VAL A 122 5.96 1.86 1.57
N GLU A 123 4.79 1.24 1.38
CA GLU A 123 3.67 1.82 0.64
C GLU A 123 2.38 1.74 1.47
N ASP A 124 1.43 2.62 1.24
CA ASP A 124 0.13 2.58 1.90
C ASP A 124 -0.88 1.70 1.14
N LEU A 125 -0.87 1.76 -0.19
CA LEU A 125 -1.84 1.08 -1.03
C LEU A 125 -1.26 0.74 -2.40
N ILE A 126 -1.42 -0.50 -2.83
CA ILE A 126 -1.12 -0.96 -4.17
C ILE A 126 -2.41 -1.09 -4.99
N SER A 127 -2.55 -0.26 -6.03
CA SER A 127 -3.57 -0.39 -7.05
C SER A 127 -2.98 -1.09 -8.29
N THR A 128 -2.53 -0.37 -9.28
CA THR A 128 -1.85 -0.92 -10.47
C THR A 128 -0.33 -1.07 -10.29
N GLY A 129 0.23 -0.56 -9.18
CA GLY A 129 1.66 -0.62 -8.87
C GLY A 129 2.52 0.45 -9.54
N GLY A 130 1.96 1.25 -10.47
CA GLY A 130 2.76 2.16 -11.28
C GLY A 130 3.50 3.24 -10.50
N SER A 131 2.89 3.88 -9.49
CA SER A 131 3.56 4.87 -8.63
C SER A 131 4.63 4.24 -7.76
N SER A 132 4.31 3.10 -7.17
CA SER A 132 5.20 2.36 -6.27
C SER A 132 6.46 1.88 -7.00
N LEU A 133 6.31 1.34 -8.22
CA LEU A 133 7.45 0.89 -9.02
C LEU A 133 8.28 2.04 -9.58
N LYS A 134 7.70 3.22 -9.84
CA LYS A 134 8.49 4.43 -10.14
C LYS A 134 9.40 4.84 -8.97
N ALA A 135 8.94 4.67 -7.73
CA ALA A 135 9.79 4.91 -6.56
C ALA A 135 10.95 3.90 -6.50
N VAL A 136 10.68 2.63 -6.77
CA VAL A 136 11.73 1.60 -6.90
C VAL A 136 12.77 1.96 -7.97
N GLU A 137 12.30 2.40 -9.14
CA GLU A 137 13.21 2.82 -10.22
C GLU A 137 14.10 4.01 -9.81
N ALA A 138 13.52 5.00 -9.10
CA ALA A 138 14.27 6.15 -8.61
C ALA A 138 15.38 5.75 -7.63
N LEU A 139 15.09 4.84 -6.70
CA LEU A 139 16.05 4.30 -5.76
C LEU A 139 17.16 3.48 -6.46
N ARG A 140 16.79 2.63 -7.43
CA ARG A 140 17.76 1.87 -8.24
C ARG A 140 18.67 2.79 -9.06
N LYS A 141 18.13 3.88 -9.62
CA LYS A 141 18.92 4.92 -10.31
C LYS A 141 19.91 5.65 -9.38
N ASN A 142 19.59 5.74 -8.09
CA ASN A 142 20.51 6.25 -7.06
C ASN A 142 21.63 5.27 -6.70
N GLY A 143 21.52 4.00 -7.14
CA GLY A 143 22.51 2.95 -6.89
C GLY A 143 22.06 1.91 -5.88
N ASN A 144 20.87 2.06 -5.29
CA ASN A 144 20.39 1.20 -4.22
C ASN A 144 19.93 -0.18 -4.69
N GLU A 145 20.20 -1.18 -3.88
CA GLU A 145 19.56 -2.48 -3.96
C GLU A 145 18.19 -2.41 -3.29
N ILE A 146 17.15 -2.87 -3.99
CA ILE A 146 15.79 -2.96 -3.43
C ILE A 146 15.54 -4.38 -3.02
N VAL A 147 15.49 -4.63 -1.70
CA VAL A 147 15.26 -5.97 -1.14
C VAL A 147 13.81 -6.39 -1.23
N GLY A 148 12.87 -5.45 -1.23
CA GLY A 148 11.46 -5.68 -1.44
C GLY A 148 10.59 -4.50 -1.07
N MET A 149 9.28 -4.75 -1.03
CA MET A 149 8.28 -3.75 -0.65
C MET A 149 7.27 -4.35 0.33
N VAL A 150 6.93 -3.59 1.36
CA VAL A 150 5.79 -3.87 2.24
C VAL A 150 4.71 -2.82 2.03
N ALA A 151 3.45 -3.24 2.02
CA ALA A 151 2.33 -2.31 1.89
C ALA A 151 1.19 -2.67 2.85
N SER A 152 0.44 -1.66 3.27
CA SER A 152 -0.72 -1.89 4.15
C SER A 152 -1.82 -2.66 3.43
N TYR A 153 -2.07 -2.35 2.15
CA TYR A 153 -3.18 -2.90 1.40
C TYR A 153 -2.87 -3.08 -0.09
N THR A 154 -3.46 -4.09 -0.72
CA THR A 154 -3.48 -4.26 -2.18
C THR A 154 -4.87 -4.60 -2.70
N TYR A 155 -5.23 -4.08 -3.88
CA TYR A 155 -6.38 -4.55 -4.65
C TYR A 155 -6.14 -5.92 -5.29
N GLY A 156 -4.88 -6.38 -5.39
CA GLY A 156 -4.51 -7.64 -6.03
C GLY A 156 -4.90 -7.69 -7.50
N PHE A 157 -4.78 -6.58 -8.22
CA PHE A 157 -5.05 -6.58 -9.66
C PHE A 157 -3.96 -7.36 -10.40
N PRO A 158 -4.32 -8.22 -11.38
CA PRO A 158 -3.32 -8.98 -12.15
C PRO A 158 -2.27 -8.11 -12.84
N VAL A 159 -2.62 -6.88 -13.22
CA VAL A 159 -1.68 -5.91 -13.80
C VAL A 159 -0.61 -5.50 -12.79
N ALA A 160 -0.95 -5.36 -11.50
CA ALA A 160 0.02 -5.06 -10.46
C ALA A 160 0.93 -6.26 -10.19
N GLU A 161 0.36 -7.45 -10.03
CA GLU A 161 1.13 -8.69 -9.82
C GLU A 161 2.18 -8.90 -10.92
N LYS A 162 1.74 -8.76 -12.19
CA LYS A 162 2.64 -8.83 -13.33
C LYS A 162 3.73 -7.75 -13.29
N ALA A 163 3.36 -6.50 -12.99
CA ALA A 163 4.31 -5.39 -12.96
C ALA A 163 5.38 -5.57 -11.87
N PHE A 164 5.00 -6.05 -10.67
CA PHE A 164 5.94 -6.37 -9.59
C PHE A 164 6.84 -7.54 -9.94
N ALA A 165 6.31 -8.59 -10.58
CA ALA A 165 7.10 -9.72 -11.07
C ALA A 165 8.10 -9.28 -12.15
N ASP A 166 7.67 -8.52 -13.15
CA ASP A 166 8.52 -8.00 -14.22
C ASP A 166 9.63 -7.08 -13.67
N ALA A 167 9.32 -6.31 -12.61
CA ALA A 167 10.29 -5.46 -11.93
C ALA A 167 11.21 -6.21 -10.95
N ASN A 168 11.00 -7.51 -10.75
CA ASN A 168 11.71 -8.31 -9.75
C ASN A 168 11.68 -7.64 -8.35
N VAL A 169 10.47 -7.30 -7.88
CA VAL A 169 10.22 -6.73 -6.55
C VAL A 169 9.26 -7.64 -5.79
N LYS A 170 9.73 -8.25 -4.71
CA LYS A 170 8.87 -9.01 -3.80
C LYS A 170 7.97 -8.04 -3.04
N LEU A 171 6.65 -8.22 -3.14
CA LEU A 171 5.64 -7.45 -2.42
C LEU A 171 5.03 -8.29 -1.30
N VAL A 172 4.97 -7.71 -0.10
CA VAL A 172 4.26 -8.28 1.06
C VAL A 172 3.22 -7.27 1.53
N THR A 173 1.98 -7.72 1.76
CA THR A 173 0.87 -6.83 2.17
C THR A 173 0.22 -7.31 3.45
N LEU A 174 -0.20 -6.38 4.31
CA LEU A 174 -0.86 -6.70 5.58
C LEU A 174 -2.29 -7.23 5.36
N THR A 175 -2.98 -6.72 4.34
CA THR A 175 -4.27 -7.26 3.89
C THR A 175 -4.47 -6.98 2.40
N ASP A 176 -5.54 -7.51 1.84
CA ASP A 176 -5.87 -7.40 0.43
C ASP A 176 -7.39 -7.32 0.22
N TYR A 177 -7.79 -7.16 -1.04
CA TYR A 177 -9.17 -7.00 -1.45
C TYR A 177 -10.06 -8.17 -1.03
N GLU A 178 -9.60 -9.42 -1.21
CA GLU A 178 -10.40 -10.61 -0.92
C GLU A 178 -10.72 -10.70 0.57
N HIS A 179 -9.72 -10.54 1.45
CA HIS A 179 -9.92 -10.57 2.89
C HIS A 179 -10.83 -9.45 3.40
N VAL A 180 -10.78 -8.27 2.75
CA VAL A 180 -11.70 -7.16 3.09
C VAL A 180 -13.13 -7.50 2.70
N VAL A 181 -13.37 -8.08 1.52
CA VAL A 181 -14.70 -8.48 1.07
C VAL A 181 -15.26 -9.61 1.95
N GLU A 182 -14.44 -10.62 2.26
CA GLU A 182 -14.81 -11.71 3.17
C GLU A 182 -15.20 -11.19 4.56
N GLU A 183 -14.36 -10.35 5.16
CA GLU A 183 -14.61 -9.77 6.49
C GLU A 183 -15.85 -8.88 6.48
N ALA A 184 -16.07 -8.11 5.43
CA ALA A 184 -17.24 -7.27 5.28
C ALA A 184 -18.54 -8.09 5.19
N LEU A 185 -18.50 -9.25 4.53
CA LEU A 185 -19.62 -10.19 4.47
C LEU A 185 -19.86 -10.86 5.84
N GLU A 186 -18.81 -11.41 6.46
CA GLU A 186 -18.90 -12.11 7.76
C GLU A 186 -19.43 -11.19 8.86
N THR A 187 -19.09 -9.90 8.83
CA THR A 187 -19.55 -8.91 9.81
C THR A 187 -20.89 -8.25 9.45
N GLY A 188 -21.50 -8.61 8.32
CA GLY A 188 -22.75 -8.02 7.85
C GLY A 188 -22.63 -6.57 7.37
N TYR A 189 -21.41 -6.11 7.09
CA TYR A 189 -21.17 -4.78 6.51
C TYR A 189 -21.72 -4.69 5.06
N ILE A 190 -21.66 -5.80 4.33
CA ILE A 190 -22.28 -6.01 3.02
C ILE A 190 -23.09 -7.30 3.05
N LYS A 191 -23.94 -7.49 2.03
CA LYS A 191 -24.73 -8.70 1.83
C LYS A 191 -24.10 -9.62 0.79
N GLN A 192 -24.56 -10.86 0.71
CA GLN A 192 -24.11 -11.83 -0.28
C GLN A 192 -24.30 -11.35 -1.73
N GLU A 193 -25.40 -10.66 -2.01
CA GLU A 193 -25.69 -10.07 -3.35
C GLU A 193 -24.68 -8.99 -3.75
N ASP A 194 -24.08 -8.30 -2.79
CA ASP A 194 -23.08 -7.25 -3.03
C ASP A 194 -21.73 -7.83 -3.43
N VAL A 195 -21.41 -9.05 -2.96
CA VAL A 195 -20.13 -9.72 -3.25
C VAL A 195 -19.94 -9.96 -4.74
N GLU A 196 -20.98 -10.43 -5.43
CA GLU A 196 -20.93 -10.68 -6.88
C GLU A 196 -20.62 -9.38 -7.64
N LEU A 197 -21.24 -8.28 -7.25
CA LEU A 197 -21.05 -6.96 -7.86
C LEU A 197 -19.63 -6.40 -7.60
N LEU A 198 -19.09 -6.64 -6.41
CA LEU A 198 -17.72 -6.30 -6.07
C LEU A 198 -16.70 -7.10 -6.90
N HIS A 199 -16.94 -8.40 -7.09
CA HIS A 199 -16.10 -9.24 -7.95
C HIS A 199 -16.19 -8.87 -9.43
N GLU A 200 -17.38 -8.48 -9.94
CA GLU A 200 -17.53 -7.94 -11.30
C GLU A 200 -16.70 -6.67 -11.50
N TRP A 201 -16.79 -5.73 -10.56
CA TRP A 201 -16.00 -4.51 -10.62
C TRP A 201 -14.50 -4.82 -10.69
N ARG A 202 -14.01 -5.73 -9.84
CA ARG A 202 -12.59 -6.05 -9.76
C ARG A 202 -12.02 -6.65 -11.05
N LYS A 203 -12.84 -7.31 -11.87
CA LYS A 203 -12.41 -7.88 -13.17
C LYS A 203 -12.03 -6.80 -14.18
N ASP A 204 -12.81 -5.70 -14.25
CA ASP A 204 -12.57 -4.58 -15.16
C ASP A 204 -13.00 -3.24 -14.55
N PRO A 205 -12.23 -2.70 -13.60
CA PRO A 205 -12.58 -1.47 -12.90
C PRO A 205 -12.72 -0.26 -13.82
N ALA A 206 -11.98 -0.26 -14.93
CA ALA A 206 -11.94 0.86 -15.88
C ALA A 206 -13.22 0.98 -16.71
N ASN A 207 -13.95 -0.12 -16.92
CA ASN A 207 -15.15 -0.17 -17.77
C ASN A 207 -16.45 -0.44 -16.98
N TRP A 208 -16.35 -0.66 -15.68
CA TRP A 208 -17.51 -0.96 -14.85
C TRP A 208 -18.43 0.26 -14.69
N LYS A 209 -19.73 0.08 -15.01
CA LYS A 209 -20.77 1.13 -14.93
C LYS A 209 -20.37 2.45 -15.64
N LYS A 210 -19.75 2.34 -16.82
CA LYS A 210 -19.56 3.48 -17.73
C LYS A 210 -20.88 3.96 -18.29
#